data_a1b9c82e0acf141101930c8e572ef3bb
#
_entry.id   a1b9c82e0acf141101930c8e572ef3bb
#
_cell.length_a   1.000
_cell.length_b   1.000
_cell.length_c   1.000
_cell.angle_alpha   90.00
_cell.angle_beta   90.00
_cell.angle_gamma   90.00
#
_symmetry.space_group_name_H-M   'P 1'
#
loop_
_entity.id
_entity.type
_entity.pdbx_description
1 polymer ?
#
loop_
_entity_poly.entity_id
_entity_poly.type
_entity_poly.pdbx_seq_one_letter_code
_entity_poly.pdbx_strand_id
1 'polypeptide(L)'
;GLFDIQNEICYDYPDLDVSYIIGSVRDRERMGSVFAEYKPEIVFHAAAHKHVTFMEDAPGEAVKNNVLGTLNIIKLCDEYDVKKFVLISSDKAVNPSSIMGASKRICEMMVQAYNSISRTEYVAVRFGNVLGSNGSVVPLFKKQIERGGPVTVTHPEVIRYFMTVSE
;
A
#
# COMPACT_ATOMS: atom_id res chain seq x y z
N GLY A 1 -3.89 -8.99 10.38
CA GLY A 1 -3.76 -9.67 9.06
C GLY A 1 -5.11 -9.91 8.41
N LEU A 2 -5.16 -10.74 7.35
CA LEU A 2 -6.43 -11.00 6.64
C LEU A 2 -7.52 -11.54 7.56
N PHE A 3 -7.16 -12.39 8.52
CA PHE A 3 -8.07 -12.94 9.51
C PHE A 3 -8.70 -11.85 10.41
N ASP A 4 -7.93 -10.86 10.82
CA ASP A 4 -8.43 -9.77 11.67
C ASP A 4 -9.42 -8.90 10.87
N ILE A 5 -9.08 -8.59 9.60
CA ILE A 5 -9.95 -7.86 8.69
C ILE A 5 -11.25 -8.63 8.44
N GLN A 6 -11.17 -9.93 8.23
CA GLN A 6 -12.35 -10.78 8.06
C GLN A 6 -13.29 -10.70 9.25
N ASN A 7 -12.76 -10.84 10.48
CA ASN A 7 -13.56 -10.77 11.70
C ASN A 7 -14.21 -9.39 11.86
N GLU A 8 -13.46 -8.30 11.61
CA GLU A 8 -13.96 -6.94 11.69
C GLU A 8 -15.10 -6.71 10.68
N ILE A 9 -14.91 -7.09 9.42
CA ILE A 9 -15.94 -6.91 8.38
C ILE A 9 -17.17 -7.76 8.67
N CYS A 10 -17.01 -9.03 9.07
CA CYS A 10 -18.14 -9.88 9.40
C CYS A 10 -18.95 -9.36 10.62
N TYR A 11 -18.28 -8.69 11.55
CA TYR A 11 -18.96 -8.12 12.73
C TYR A 11 -19.66 -6.80 12.41
N ASP A 12 -18.96 -5.89 11.73
CA ASP A 12 -19.46 -4.53 11.49
C ASP A 12 -20.39 -4.45 10.27
N TYR A 13 -20.24 -5.37 9.32
CA TYR A 13 -20.97 -5.37 8.04
C TYR A 13 -21.45 -6.77 7.66
N PRO A 14 -22.34 -7.41 8.45
CA PRO A 14 -22.73 -8.82 8.29
C PRO A 14 -23.44 -9.13 6.96
N ASP A 15 -24.08 -8.13 6.35
CA ASP A 15 -24.80 -8.28 5.09
C ASP A 15 -23.94 -8.02 3.83
N LEU A 16 -22.66 -7.71 4.02
CA LEU A 16 -21.75 -7.43 2.92
C LEU A 16 -21.21 -8.74 2.32
N ASP A 17 -21.41 -8.93 1.02
CA ASP A 17 -20.82 -10.07 0.30
C ASP A 17 -19.33 -9.83 0.05
N VAL A 18 -18.47 -10.55 0.76
CA VAL A 18 -17.01 -10.37 0.75
C VAL A 18 -16.28 -11.67 0.54
N SER A 19 -15.41 -11.71 -0.47
CA SER A 19 -14.48 -12.81 -0.70
C SER A 19 -13.09 -12.49 -0.17
N TYR A 20 -12.53 -13.37 0.66
CA TYR A 20 -11.19 -13.23 1.27
C TYR A 20 -10.20 -14.14 0.56
N ILE A 21 -9.26 -13.54 -0.17
CA ILE A 21 -8.36 -14.26 -1.06
C ILE A 21 -6.91 -14.09 -0.63
N ILE A 22 -6.20 -15.20 -0.44
CA ILE A 22 -4.76 -15.19 -0.18
C ILE A 22 -4.02 -15.17 -1.51
N GLY A 23 -3.12 -14.20 -1.67
CA GLY A 23 -2.27 -14.05 -2.84
C GLY A 23 -1.20 -12.99 -2.65
N SER A 24 -0.27 -12.92 -3.58
CA SER A 24 0.77 -11.91 -3.63
C SER A 24 0.67 -11.14 -4.94
N VAL A 25 0.79 -9.81 -4.89
CA VAL A 25 0.85 -8.97 -6.10
C VAL A 25 2.05 -9.28 -7.00
N ARG A 26 3.06 -9.98 -6.47
CA ARG A 26 4.23 -10.47 -7.22
C ARG A 26 3.87 -11.66 -8.12
N ASP A 27 2.85 -12.41 -7.76
CA ASP A 27 2.33 -13.57 -8.49
C ASP A 27 1.25 -13.12 -9.47
N ARG A 28 1.68 -12.81 -10.70
CA ARG A 28 0.78 -12.34 -11.75
C ARG A 28 -0.25 -13.39 -12.15
N GLU A 29 0.12 -14.67 -12.15
CA GLU A 29 -0.78 -15.76 -12.54
C GLU A 29 -1.93 -15.90 -11.52
N ARG A 30 -1.59 -15.94 -10.21
CA ARG A 30 -2.59 -15.97 -9.14
C ARG A 30 -3.50 -14.74 -9.17
N MET A 31 -2.94 -13.54 -9.33
CA MET A 31 -3.75 -12.32 -9.45
C MET A 31 -4.61 -12.33 -10.71
N GLY A 32 -4.08 -12.81 -11.84
CA GLY A 32 -4.86 -12.98 -13.07
C GLY A 32 -6.08 -13.89 -12.89
N SER A 33 -5.92 -15.02 -12.18
CA SER A 33 -7.05 -15.89 -11.84
C SER A 33 -8.12 -15.17 -11.01
N VAL A 34 -7.72 -14.32 -10.05
CA VAL A 34 -8.64 -13.50 -9.25
C VAL A 34 -9.38 -12.48 -10.13
N PHE A 35 -8.67 -11.77 -11.01
CA PHE A 35 -9.31 -10.82 -11.93
C PHE A 35 -10.28 -11.49 -12.90
N ALA A 36 -9.94 -12.68 -13.42
CA ALA A 36 -10.81 -13.44 -14.29
C ALA A 36 -12.10 -13.88 -13.60
N GLU A 37 -12.02 -14.31 -12.34
CA GLU A 37 -13.13 -14.79 -11.53
C GLU A 37 -14.06 -13.64 -11.09
N TYR A 38 -13.48 -12.58 -10.50
CA TYR A 38 -14.26 -11.52 -9.85
C TYR A 38 -14.53 -10.30 -10.73
N LYS A 39 -13.78 -10.11 -11.82
CA LYS A 39 -13.93 -8.98 -12.77
C LYS A 39 -14.14 -7.63 -12.06
N PRO A 40 -13.21 -7.19 -11.23
CA PRO A 40 -13.41 -6.01 -10.41
C PRO A 40 -13.60 -4.75 -11.27
N GLU A 41 -14.56 -3.92 -10.91
CA GLU A 41 -14.76 -2.61 -11.56
C GLU A 41 -13.80 -1.55 -11.01
N ILE A 42 -13.46 -1.64 -9.71
CA ILE A 42 -12.57 -0.71 -9.02
C ILE A 42 -11.50 -1.51 -8.26
N VAL A 43 -10.27 -1.07 -8.35
CA VAL A 43 -9.13 -1.68 -7.64
C VAL A 43 -8.45 -0.64 -6.75
N PHE A 44 -8.42 -0.89 -5.44
CA PHE A 44 -7.61 -0.15 -4.48
C PHE A 44 -6.32 -0.92 -4.21
N HIS A 45 -5.18 -0.38 -4.63
CA HIS A 45 -3.90 -1.03 -4.51
C HIS A 45 -3.09 -0.44 -3.34
N ALA A 46 -3.12 -1.13 -2.20
CA ALA A 46 -2.39 -0.77 -1.00
C ALA A 46 -1.19 -1.71 -0.70
N ALA A 47 -1.00 -2.75 -1.49
CA ALA A 47 0.05 -3.74 -1.27
C ALA A 47 1.44 -3.12 -1.48
N ALA A 48 2.21 -2.97 -0.39
CA ALA A 48 3.57 -2.46 -0.44
C ALA A 48 4.36 -2.84 0.83
N HIS A 49 5.67 -2.98 0.70
CA HIS A 49 6.59 -2.92 1.82
C HIS A 49 6.81 -1.46 2.21
N LYS A 50 6.38 -1.07 3.42
CA LYS A 50 6.34 0.34 3.86
C LYS A 50 7.46 0.75 4.82
N HIS A 51 8.15 -0.21 5.45
CA HIS A 51 9.18 0.08 6.45
C HIS A 51 10.47 0.55 5.77
N VAL A 52 10.83 1.82 5.99
CA VAL A 52 11.97 2.47 5.32
C VAL A 52 13.27 1.72 5.59
N THR A 53 13.60 1.44 6.86
CA THR A 53 14.84 0.76 7.26
C THR A 53 15.01 -0.59 6.57
N PHE A 54 13.98 -1.42 6.56
CA PHE A 54 14.03 -2.73 5.89
C PHE A 54 14.20 -2.62 4.37
N MET A 55 13.71 -1.55 3.76
CA MET A 55 13.87 -1.36 2.33
C MET A 55 15.26 -0.84 1.96
N GLU A 56 15.92 -0.09 2.84
CA GLU A 56 17.34 0.26 2.68
C GLU A 56 18.22 -0.99 2.71
N ASP A 57 17.93 -1.94 3.62
CA ASP A 57 18.66 -3.20 3.74
C ASP A 57 18.36 -4.18 2.59
N ALA A 58 17.16 -4.10 2.00
CA ALA A 58 16.69 -5.03 0.97
C ALA A 58 16.05 -4.30 -0.24
N PRO A 59 16.80 -3.46 -0.98
CA PRO A 59 16.25 -2.65 -2.08
C PRO A 59 15.64 -3.49 -3.21
N GLY A 60 16.19 -4.67 -3.47
CA GLY A 60 15.66 -5.61 -4.46
C GLY A 60 14.24 -6.08 -4.12
N GLU A 61 13.92 -6.27 -2.84
CA GLU A 61 12.58 -6.66 -2.42
C GLU A 61 11.58 -5.48 -2.53
N ALA A 62 12.03 -4.24 -2.30
CA ALA A 62 11.21 -3.06 -2.57
C ALA A 62 10.84 -2.99 -4.06
N VAL A 63 11.79 -3.22 -4.96
CA VAL A 63 11.52 -3.23 -6.42
C VAL A 63 10.57 -4.37 -6.79
N LYS A 64 10.84 -5.59 -6.36
CA LYS A 64 10.00 -6.75 -6.70
C LYS A 64 8.57 -6.61 -6.19
N ASN A 65 8.40 -6.19 -4.95
CA ASN A 65 7.07 -6.10 -4.34
C ASN A 65 6.34 -4.80 -4.74
N ASN A 66 6.97 -3.65 -4.50
CA ASN A 66 6.29 -2.37 -4.69
C ASN A 66 6.19 -2.01 -6.18
N VAL A 67 7.28 -2.14 -6.94
CA VAL A 67 7.30 -1.71 -8.35
C VAL A 67 6.72 -2.78 -9.26
N LEU A 68 7.31 -3.98 -9.30
CA LEU A 68 6.85 -5.04 -10.19
C LEU A 68 5.48 -5.57 -9.79
N GLY A 69 5.19 -5.67 -8.47
CA GLY A 69 3.86 -6.02 -7.99
C GLY A 69 2.79 -5.02 -8.43
N THR A 70 3.06 -3.71 -8.33
CA THR A 70 2.15 -2.67 -8.84
C THR A 70 1.98 -2.77 -10.35
N LEU A 71 3.07 -2.98 -11.11
CA LEU A 71 3.00 -3.16 -12.56
C LEU A 71 2.14 -4.35 -12.96
N ASN A 72 2.22 -5.47 -12.23
CA ASN A 72 1.37 -6.64 -12.47
C ASN A 72 -0.12 -6.27 -12.35
N ILE A 73 -0.49 -5.57 -11.28
CA ILE A 73 -1.89 -5.18 -11.04
C ILE A 73 -2.36 -4.14 -12.09
N ILE A 74 -1.53 -3.16 -12.44
CA ILE A 74 -1.84 -2.19 -13.50
C ILE A 74 -2.13 -2.91 -14.83
N LYS A 75 -1.27 -3.86 -15.24
CA LYS A 75 -1.47 -4.64 -16.47
C LYS A 75 -2.74 -5.48 -16.43
N LEU A 76 -3.08 -6.06 -15.28
CA LEU A 76 -4.32 -6.81 -15.12
C LEU A 76 -5.54 -5.87 -15.18
N CYS A 77 -5.45 -4.67 -14.59
CA CYS A 77 -6.52 -3.68 -14.72
C CYS A 77 -6.81 -3.32 -16.19
N ASP A 78 -5.76 -3.13 -16.99
CA ASP A 78 -5.86 -2.84 -18.42
C ASP A 78 -6.41 -4.06 -19.21
N GLU A 79 -5.92 -5.27 -18.91
CA GLU A 79 -6.32 -6.53 -19.55
C GLU A 79 -7.80 -6.89 -19.29
N TYR A 80 -8.30 -6.59 -18.09
CA TYR A 80 -9.67 -6.92 -17.66
C TYR A 80 -10.64 -5.74 -17.67
N ASP A 81 -10.31 -4.65 -18.36
CA ASP A 81 -11.14 -3.45 -18.52
C ASP A 81 -11.69 -2.90 -17.18
N VAL A 82 -10.84 -2.87 -16.14
CA VAL A 82 -11.17 -2.25 -14.85
C VAL A 82 -11.50 -0.78 -15.06
N LYS A 83 -12.58 -0.28 -14.47
CA LYS A 83 -12.99 1.12 -14.65
C LYS A 83 -12.05 2.10 -13.96
N LYS A 84 -11.63 1.77 -12.73
CA LYS A 84 -10.79 2.66 -11.92
C LYS A 84 -9.75 1.91 -11.10
N PHE A 85 -8.51 2.40 -11.13
CA PHE A 85 -7.41 1.94 -10.29
C PHE A 85 -6.93 3.07 -9.39
N VAL A 86 -6.86 2.83 -8.08
CA VAL A 86 -6.42 3.80 -7.08
C VAL A 86 -5.16 3.27 -6.38
N LEU A 87 -4.02 3.89 -6.66
CA LEU A 87 -2.77 3.61 -5.95
C LEU A 87 -2.75 4.33 -4.60
N ILE A 88 -2.59 3.59 -3.54
CA ILE A 88 -2.30 4.14 -2.22
C ILE A 88 -0.80 4.46 -2.16
N SER A 89 -0.46 5.76 -2.28
CA SER A 89 0.91 6.26 -2.22
C SER A 89 1.23 6.88 -0.85
N SER A 90 2.22 7.75 -0.78
CA SER A 90 2.76 8.30 0.47
C SER A 90 3.35 9.68 0.24
N ASP A 91 3.40 10.50 1.29
CA ASP A 91 4.19 11.74 1.37
C ASP A 91 5.67 11.51 1.02
N LYS A 92 6.21 10.33 1.33
CA LYS A 92 7.60 9.93 1.08
C LYS A 92 7.93 9.69 -0.42
N ALA A 93 6.93 9.67 -1.29
CA ALA A 93 7.10 9.68 -2.74
C ALA A 93 7.41 11.08 -3.30
N VAL A 94 7.26 12.13 -2.49
CA VAL A 94 7.62 13.51 -2.86
C VAL A 94 9.11 13.72 -2.59
N ASN A 95 9.89 14.02 -3.63
CA ASN A 95 11.35 14.17 -3.53
C ASN A 95 12.00 13.04 -2.71
N PRO A 96 11.86 11.77 -3.13
CA PRO A 96 12.19 10.63 -2.30
C PRO A 96 13.66 10.59 -1.93
N SER A 97 13.94 10.48 -0.64
CA SER A 97 15.29 10.31 -0.06
C SER A 97 15.53 8.89 0.47
N SER A 98 14.61 7.96 0.19
CA SER A 98 14.70 6.56 0.62
C SER A 98 14.28 5.60 -0.50
N ILE A 99 14.77 4.36 -0.44
CA ILE A 99 14.40 3.28 -1.37
C ILE A 99 12.88 3.07 -1.38
N MET A 100 12.24 3.05 -0.21
CA MET A 100 10.79 2.92 -0.10
C MET A 100 10.07 4.08 -0.81
N GLY A 101 10.46 5.33 -0.55
CA GLY A 101 9.90 6.51 -1.20
C GLY A 101 10.13 6.49 -2.72
N ALA A 102 11.35 6.14 -3.17
CA ALA A 102 11.66 6.00 -4.59
C ALA A 102 10.81 4.93 -5.27
N SER A 103 10.61 3.76 -4.63
CA SER A 103 9.74 2.71 -5.16
C SER A 103 8.29 3.17 -5.33
N LYS A 104 7.75 3.94 -4.37
CA LYS A 104 6.41 4.52 -4.47
C LYS A 104 6.32 5.58 -5.56
N ARG A 105 7.38 6.41 -5.73
CA ARG A 105 7.43 7.39 -6.80
C ARG A 105 7.42 6.74 -8.17
N ILE A 106 8.14 5.64 -8.37
CA ILE A 106 8.10 4.86 -9.62
C ILE A 106 6.68 4.34 -9.87
N CYS A 107 6.00 3.84 -8.84
CA CYS A 107 4.60 3.39 -8.97
C CYS A 107 3.68 4.54 -9.44
N GLU A 108 3.83 5.75 -8.90
CA GLU A 108 3.06 6.92 -9.35
C GLU A 108 3.34 7.28 -10.81
N MET A 109 4.61 7.19 -11.24
CA MET A 109 4.96 7.43 -12.65
C MET A 109 4.34 6.40 -13.59
N MET A 110 4.28 5.12 -13.16
CA MET A 110 3.56 4.09 -13.92
C MET A 110 2.06 4.38 -14.02
N VAL A 111 1.43 4.77 -12.91
CA VAL A 111 0.02 5.18 -12.85
C VAL A 111 -0.25 6.33 -13.84
N GLN A 112 0.59 7.37 -13.85
CA GLN A 112 0.47 8.49 -14.77
C GLN A 112 0.64 8.06 -16.24
N ALA A 113 1.62 7.19 -16.52
CA ALA A 113 1.86 6.70 -17.87
C ALA A 113 0.68 5.87 -18.39
N TYR A 114 0.16 4.95 -17.59
CA TYR A 114 -0.98 4.13 -17.99
C TYR A 114 -2.29 4.94 -18.09
N ASN A 115 -2.48 5.97 -17.26
CA ASN A 115 -3.64 6.83 -17.37
C ASN A 115 -3.73 7.58 -18.72
N SER A 116 -2.61 7.76 -19.42
CA SER A 116 -2.60 8.43 -20.71
C SER A 116 -2.86 7.50 -21.92
N ILE A 117 -2.80 6.18 -21.73
CA ILE A 117 -2.89 5.21 -22.83
C ILE A 117 -3.97 4.15 -22.65
N SER A 118 -4.46 3.94 -21.44
CA SER A 118 -5.47 2.94 -21.09
C SER A 118 -6.88 3.55 -21.02
N ARG A 119 -7.90 2.68 -21.07
CA ARG A 119 -9.29 3.05 -20.80
C ARG A 119 -9.60 3.12 -19.30
N THR A 120 -8.81 2.43 -18.47
CA THR A 120 -8.91 2.48 -17.01
C THR A 120 -8.50 3.87 -16.53
N GLU A 121 -9.29 4.46 -15.63
CA GLU A 121 -8.89 5.68 -14.92
C GLU A 121 -7.89 5.33 -13.82
N TYR A 122 -6.66 5.82 -13.93
CA TYR A 122 -5.60 5.57 -12.95
C TYR A 122 -5.37 6.80 -12.08
N VAL A 123 -5.49 6.64 -10.76
CA VAL A 123 -5.31 7.70 -9.77
C VAL A 123 -4.30 7.27 -8.72
N ALA A 124 -3.49 8.19 -8.22
CA ALA A 124 -2.63 7.99 -7.06
C ALA A 124 -3.04 8.98 -5.95
N VAL A 125 -3.23 8.47 -4.73
CA VAL A 125 -3.49 9.28 -3.54
C VAL A 125 -2.27 9.26 -2.62
N ARG A 126 -1.89 10.41 -2.09
CA ARG A 126 -0.79 10.58 -1.13
C ARG A 126 -1.35 11.01 0.20
N PHE A 127 -0.80 10.46 1.28
CA PHE A 127 -1.10 10.93 2.63
C PHE A 127 0.11 10.73 3.55
N GLY A 128 0.09 11.42 4.67
CA GLY A 128 1.13 11.40 5.70
C GLY A 128 1.05 10.17 6.60
N ASN A 129 1.55 10.31 7.84
CA ASN A 129 1.47 9.23 8.80
C ASN A 129 0.08 9.20 9.43
N VAL A 130 -0.62 8.09 9.33
CA VAL A 130 -1.95 7.92 9.93
C VAL A 130 -1.79 7.54 11.40
N LEU A 131 -2.39 8.32 12.29
CA LEU A 131 -2.36 8.07 13.74
C LEU A 131 -2.95 6.70 14.07
N GLY A 132 -2.27 5.96 14.94
CA GLY A 132 -2.73 4.65 15.39
C GLY A 132 -2.61 3.51 14.36
N SER A 133 -2.12 3.77 13.15
CA SER A 133 -1.95 2.73 12.12
C SER A 133 -0.97 1.63 12.56
N ASN A 134 -1.23 0.41 12.11
CA ASN A 134 -0.46 -0.77 12.46
C ASN A 134 1.02 -0.62 12.07
N GLY A 135 1.95 -0.90 13.00
CA GLY A 135 3.38 -0.75 12.80
C GLY A 135 3.86 0.70 12.65
N SER A 136 3.05 1.68 13.06
CA SER A 136 3.44 3.10 13.09
C SER A 136 4.22 3.44 14.36
N VAL A 137 4.81 4.64 14.38
CA VAL A 137 5.68 5.10 15.47
C VAL A 137 4.94 5.25 16.80
N VAL A 138 3.68 5.67 16.80
CA VAL A 138 2.91 5.90 18.04
C VAL A 138 2.68 4.60 18.83
N PRO A 139 2.16 3.50 18.25
CA PRO A 139 2.10 2.21 18.94
C PRO A 139 3.47 1.69 19.39
N LEU A 140 4.52 1.93 18.61
CA LEU A 140 5.88 1.54 18.97
C LEU A 140 6.34 2.29 20.23
N PHE A 141 6.18 3.61 20.27
CA PHE A 141 6.55 4.43 21.42
C PHE A 141 5.77 4.04 22.68
N LYS A 142 4.47 3.79 22.57
CA LYS A 142 3.66 3.30 23.70
C LYS A 142 4.26 2.02 24.29
N LYS A 143 4.56 1.02 23.45
CA LYS A 143 5.19 -0.23 23.91
C LYS A 143 6.57 -0.02 24.52
N GLN A 144 7.38 0.91 24.01
CA GLN A 144 8.71 1.22 24.57
C GLN A 144 8.57 1.89 25.95
N ILE A 145 7.65 2.85 26.09
CA ILE A 145 7.35 3.53 27.37
C ILE A 145 6.85 2.53 28.41
N GLU A 146 5.91 1.66 28.06
CA GLU A 146 5.37 0.59 28.93
C GLU A 146 6.49 -0.35 29.44
N ARG A 147 7.57 -0.52 28.66
CA ARG A 147 8.74 -1.33 29.04
C ARG A 147 9.82 -0.55 29.80
N GLY A 148 9.56 0.72 30.17
CA GLY A 148 10.52 1.56 30.89
C GLY A 148 11.46 2.37 30.00
N GLY A 149 11.24 2.41 28.69
CA GLY A 149 12.07 3.17 27.73
C GLY A 149 13.40 2.49 27.39
N PRO A 150 14.32 3.17 26.69
CA PRO A 150 14.10 4.46 26.02
C PRO A 150 13.25 4.35 24.77
N VAL A 151 12.70 5.50 24.29
CA VAL A 151 12.07 5.57 22.97
C VAL A 151 13.12 5.73 21.86
N THR A 152 12.92 5.06 20.74
CA THR A 152 13.84 5.13 19.60
C THR A 152 13.50 6.27 18.68
N VAL A 153 14.38 7.26 18.58
CA VAL A 153 14.27 8.38 17.63
C VAL A 153 15.31 8.17 16.52
N THR A 154 14.84 8.08 15.28
CA THR A 154 15.72 7.80 14.12
C THR A 154 16.63 8.99 13.80
N HIS A 155 16.15 10.22 13.98
CA HIS A 155 16.93 11.45 13.80
C HIS A 155 16.27 12.57 14.62
N PRO A 156 17.04 13.40 15.35
CA PRO A 156 16.49 14.43 16.24
C PRO A 156 15.71 15.54 15.48
N GLU A 157 16.06 15.80 14.23
CA GLU A 157 15.44 16.83 13.39
C GLU A 157 14.37 16.29 12.43
N VAL A 158 13.96 15.02 12.57
CA VAL A 158 12.95 14.45 11.67
C VAL A 158 11.59 15.12 11.90
N ILE A 159 11.02 15.66 10.83
CA ILE A 159 9.65 16.19 10.80
C ILE A 159 8.73 15.13 10.19
N ARG A 160 7.57 14.89 10.79
CA ARG A 160 6.54 13.99 10.29
C ARG A 160 5.18 14.64 10.38
N TYR A 161 4.46 14.63 9.27
CA TYR A 161 3.08 15.07 9.21
C TYR A 161 2.16 13.93 9.61
N PHE A 162 1.25 14.17 10.53
CA PHE A 162 0.26 13.21 10.99
C PHE A 162 -1.14 13.64 10.58
N MET A 163 -1.99 12.64 10.38
CA MET A 163 -3.41 12.82 10.10
C MET A 163 -4.22 11.71 10.78
N THR A 164 -5.52 11.91 10.91
CA THR A 164 -6.47 10.87 11.33
C THR A 164 -6.96 10.07 10.12
N VAL A 165 -7.67 8.97 10.35
CA VAL A 165 -8.28 8.18 9.25
C VAL A 165 -9.41 8.96 8.57
N SER A 166 -10.09 9.84 9.31
CA SER A 166 -11.24 10.63 8.81
C SER A 166 -10.86 11.86 7.98
N GLU A 167 -9.60 12.29 8.06
CA GLU A 167 -9.04 13.36 7.20
C GLU A 167 -8.61 12.82 5.85
#